data_9deb3946865c902e3184705983636120
#
_entry.id   9deb3946865c902e3184705983636120
#
_cell.length_a   1.000
_cell.length_b   1.000
_cell.length_c   1.000
_cell.angle_alpha   90.00
_cell.angle_beta   90.00
_cell.angle_gamma   90.00
#
_symmetry.space_group_name_H-M   'P 1'
#
loop_
_entity.id
_entity.type
_entity.pdbx_description
1 polymer ?
#
loop_
_entity_poly.entity_id
_entity_poly.type
_entity_poly.pdbx_seq_one_letter_code
_entity_poly.pdbx_strand_id
1 'polypeptide(L)'
;LGGAVKETGLATRLTQMVAAKARSVRSLFWMLTSVLIPLSFLIPSTSGRAAVTYPIFRSISNAIDDKQTRRALCLLMPTIILVSTIASLTGAGSHLIANDLLEEITKKHISFGQWVLYGLPFGALASYI
;
A
#
# COMPACT_ATOMS: atom_id res chain seq x y z
N LEU A 1 -16.00 4.61 -3.49
CA LEU A 1 -14.85 5.12 -2.71
C LEU A 1 -13.88 5.93 -3.57
N GLY A 2 -13.44 5.46 -4.74
CA GLY A 2 -12.52 6.21 -5.62
C GLY A 2 -13.09 7.54 -6.13
N GLY A 3 -14.40 7.64 -6.38
CA GLY A 3 -15.09 8.88 -6.76
C GLY A 3 -15.08 9.92 -5.63
N ALA A 4 -15.37 9.49 -4.40
CA ALA A 4 -15.39 10.38 -3.23
C ALA A 4 -14.00 10.97 -2.94
N VAL A 5 -12.91 10.20 -3.10
CA VAL A 5 -11.55 10.71 -2.95
C VAL A 5 -11.21 11.79 -3.99
N LYS A 6 -11.76 11.65 -5.19
CA LYS A 6 -11.59 12.64 -6.27
C LYS A 6 -12.37 13.95 -5.99
N GLU A 7 -13.59 13.83 -5.46
CA GLU A 7 -14.46 14.99 -5.18
C GLU A 7 -14.04 15.76 -3.93
N THR A 8 -13.51 15.09 -2.91
CA THR A 8 -13.06 15.74 -1.66
C THR A 8 -11.74 16.51 -1.78
N GLY A 9 -11.07 16.47 -2.93
CA GLY A 9 -9.75 17.09 -3.12
C GLY A 9 -8.64 16.50 -2.24
N LEU A 10 -8.91 15.37 -1.62
CA LEU A 10 -7.98 14.69 -0.69
C LEU A 10 -6.71 14.26 -1.42
N ALA A 11 -6.84 13.80 -2.66
CA ALA A 11 -5.70 13.46 -3.51
C ALA A 11 -4.80 14.68 -3.76
N THR A 12 -5.38 15.85 -4.02
CA THR A 12 -4.65 17.10 -4.25
C THR A 12 -3.93 17.56 -2.99
N ARG A 13 -4.59 17.51 -1.83
CA ARG A 13 -3.97 17.88 -0.55
C ARG A 13 -2.83 16.95 -0.17
N LEU A 14 -3.01 15.63 -0.33
CA LEU A 14 -1.96 14.65 -0.09
C LEU A 14 -0.78 14.85 -1.05
N THR A 15 -1.04 15.12 -2.32
CA THR A 15 0.00 15.42 -3.31
C THR A 15 0.79 16.67 -2.92
N GLN A 16 0.10 17.74 -2.50
CA GLN A 16 0.76 18.97 -2.05
C GLN A 16 1.60 18.75 -0.78
N MET A 17 1.08 17.99 0.20
CA MET A 17 1.82 17.64 1.42
C MET A 17 3.06 16.80 1.11
N VAL A 18 2.94 15.83 0.23
CA VAL A 18 4.06 14.97 -0.18
C VAL A 18 5.08 15.78 -0.97
N ALA A 19 4.65 16.60 -1.93
CA ALA A 19 5.52 17.46 -2.72
C ALA A 19 6.25 18.51 -1.88
N ALA A 20 5.56 19.12 -0.91
CA ALA A 20 6.16 20.13 -0.01
C ALA A 20 7.18 19.52 0.96
N LYS A 21 7.01 18.28 1.36
CA LYS A 21 7.84 17.59 2.36
C LYS A 21 8.93 16.72 1.76
N ALA A 22 8.77 16.29 0.52
CA ALA A 22 9.74 15.46 -0.20
C ALA A 22 10.90 16.33 -0.69
N ARG A 23 11.99 16.37 0.08
CA ARG A 23 13.23 17.07 -0.29
C ARG A 23 14.07 16.31 -1.32
N SER A 24 13.77 15.04 -1.57
CA SER A 24 14.46 14.17 -2.52
C SER A 24 13.54 13.06 -3.01
N VAL A 25 13.86 12.45 -4.15
CA VAL A 25 13.17 11.28 -4.71
C VAL A 25 13.09 10.13 -3.69
N ARG A 26 14.19 9.89 -2.97
CA ARG A 26 14.26 8.87 -1.93
C ARG A 26 13.28 9.16 -0.78
N SER A 27 13.21 10.41 -0.33
CA SER A 27 12.25 10.84 0.70
C SER A 27 10.81 10.65 0.25
N LEU A 28 10.51 10.94 -1.01
CA LEU A 28 9.20 10.72 -1.61
C LEU A 28 8.80 9.23 -1.54
N PHE A 29 9.70 8.32 -1.93
CA PHE A 29 9.44 6.89 -1.91
C PHE A 29 9.20 6.36 -0.48
N TRP A 30 10.01 6.77 0.49
CA TRP A 30 9.83 6.43 1.89
C TRP A 30 8.50 6.92 2.46
N MET A 31 8.10 8.15 2.12
CA MET A 31 6.82 8.69 2.56
C MET A 31 5.64 7.93 1.97
N LEU A 32 5.67 7.62 0.67
CA LEU A 32 4.63 6.84 0.01
C LEU A 32 4.50 5.44 0.61
N THR A 33 5.62 4.76 0.84
CA THR A 33 5.65 3.45 1.50
C THR A 33 5.05 3.52 2.91
N SER A 34 5.45 4.52 3.70
CA SER A 34 4.94 4.70 5.07
C SER A 34 3.43 4.97 5.14
N VAL A 35 2.84 5.53 4.09
CA VAL A 35 1.38 5.73 4.00
C VAL A 35 0.67 4.47 3.54
N LEU A 36 1.26 3.71 2.62
CA LEU A 36 0.62 2.53 2.03
C LEU A 36 0.56 1.32 2.98
N ILE A 37 1.53 1.18 3.90
CA ILE A 37 1.53 0.09 4.89
C ILE A 37 0.31 0.19 5.82
N PRO A 38 0.03 1.29 6.54
CA PRO A 38 -1.18 1.41 7.35
C PRO A 38 -2.47 1.29 6.54
N LEU A 39 -2.45 1.71 5.29
CA LEU A 39 -3.60 1.60 4.40
C LEU A 39 -4.01 0.15 4.14
N SER A 40 -3.09 -0.82 4.28
CA SER A 40 -3.39 -2.25 4.15
C SER A 40 -4.31 -2.79 5.24
N PHE A 41 -4.36 -2.13 6.39
CA PHE A 41 -5.28 -2.47 7.48
C PHE A 41 -6.65 -1.80 7.33
N LEU A 42 -6.68 -0.61 6.69
CA LEU A 42 -7.91 0.17 6.51
C LEU A 42 -8.74 -0.32 5.32
N ILE A 43 -8.08 -0.76 4.26
CA ILE A 43 -8.73 -1.20 3.03
C ILE A 43 -8.35 -2.67 2.77
N PRO A 44 -9.23 -3.62 3.13
CA PRO A 44 -8.98 -5.07 3.02
C PRO A 44 -9.11 -5.58 1.57
N SER A 45 -8.54 -4.86 0.62
CA SER A 45 -8.57 -5.19 -0.80
C SER A 45 -7.42 -4.52 -1.55
N THR A 46 -6.61 -5.30 -2.25
CA THR A 46 -5.55 -4.80 -3.14
C THR A 46 -6.09 -3.88 -4.22
N SER A 47 -7.17 -4.30 -4.89
CA SER A 47 -7.83 -3.51 -5.93
C SER A 47 -8.43 -2.21 -5.37
N GLY A 48 -9.05 -2.28 -4.19
CA GLY A 48 -9.58 -1.11 -3.50
C GLY A 48 -8.48 -0.10 -3.15
N ARG A 49 -7.34 -0.57 -2.65
CA ARG A 49 -6.18 0.29 -2.37
C ARG A 49 -5.61 0.91 -3.65
N ALA A 50 -5.47 0.12 -4.70
CA ALA A 50 -5.03 0.61 -6.00
C ALA A 50 -5.95 1.72 -6.52
N ALA A 51 -7.26 1.54 -6.45
CA ALA A 51 -8.24 2.53 -6.89
C ALA A 51 -8.17 3.85 -6.11
N VAL A 52 -7.92 3.79 -4.79
CA VAL A 52 -7.79 4.98 -3.93
C VAL A 52 -6.44 5.66 -4.12
N THR A 53 -5.36 4.91 -4.28
CA THR A 53 -4.01 5.46 -4.38
C THR A 53 -3.64 5.91 -5.79
N TYR A 54 -4.24 5.34 -6.83
CA TYR A 54 -3.94 5.66 -8.23
C TYR A 54 -4.00 7.17 -8.56
N PRO A 55 -5.06 7.92 -8.18
CA PRO A 55 -5.11 9.35 -8.46
C PRO A 55 -3.95 10.13 -7.82
N ILE A 56 -3.54 9.73 -6.62
CA ILE A 56 -2.43 10.34 -5.88
C ILE A 56 -1.12 10.10 -6.63
N PHE A 57 -0.83 8.85 -6.97
CA PHE A 57 0.36 8.48 -7.74
C PHE A 57 0.41 9.16 -9.10
N ARG A 58 -0.73 9.22 -9.81
CA ARG A 58 -0.82 9.90 -11.10
C ARG A 58 -0.50 11.39 -10.97
N SER A 59 -1.02 12.06 -9.96
CA SER A 59 -0.77 13.48 -9.70
C SER A 59 0.72 13.73 -9.39
N ILE A 60 1.33 12.90 -8.53
CA ILE A 60 2.76 12.99 -8.21
C ILE A 60 3.61 12.70 -9.46
N SER A 61 3.27 11.65 -10.20
CA SER A 61 3.99 11.27 -11.43
C SER A 61 3.97 12.38 -12.48
N ASN A 62 2.85 13.10 -12.61
CA ASN A 62 2.73 14.22 -13.55
C ASN A 62 3.51 15.47 -13.11
N ALA A 63 3.79 15.62 -11.81
CA ALA A 63 4.59 16.70 -11.26
C ALA A 63 6.11 16.42 -11.32
N ILE A 64 6.52 15.24 -11.76
CA ILE A 64 7.92 14.85 -11.89
C ILE A 64 8.35 14.96 -13.36
N ASP A 65 9.30 15.82 -13.65
CA ASP A 65 9.82 16.00 -15.01
C ASP A 65 10.77 14.87 -15.42
N ASP A 66 11.54 14.33 -14.47
CA ASP A 66 12.50 13.26 -14.74
C ASP A 66 11.80 11.94 -15.09
N LYS A 67 12.05 11.48 -16.33
CA LYS A 67 11.45 10.27 -16.90
C LYS A 67 11.84 9.00 -16.14
N GLN A 68 13.06 8.94 -15.60
CA GLN A 68 13.55 7.77 -14.87
C GLN A 68 12.86 7.65 -13.51
N THR A 69 12.76 8.75 -12.78
CA THR A 69 12.03 8.83 -11.50
C THR A 69 10.55 8.50 -11.68
N ARG A 70 9.93 8.98 -12.75
CA ARG A 70 8.54 8.67 -13.08
C ARG A 70 8.33 7.18 -13.32
N ARG A 71 9.22 6.51 -14.06
CA ARG A 71 9.17 5.06 -14.26
C ARG A 71 9.33 4.29 -12.96
N ALA A 72 10.29 4.68 -12.12
CA ALA A 72 10.48 4.06 -10.81
C ALA A 72 9.23 4.20 -9.92
N LEU A 73 8.58 5.37 -9.92
CA LEU A 73 7.33 5.58 -9.18
C LEU A 73 6.19 4.70 -9.70
N CYS A 74 6.07 4.54 -11.02
CA CYS A 74 5.04 3.66 -11.61
C CYS A 74 5.24 2.17 -11.25
N LEU A 75 6.47 1.72 -11.04
CA LEU A 75 6.78 0.37 -10.57
C LEU A 75 6.60 0.24 -9.05
N LEU A 76 6.97 1.27 -8.31
CA LEU A 76 6.86 1.31 -6.85
C LEU A 76 5.42 1.10 -6.38
N MET A 77 4.45 1.76 -7.02
CA MET A 77 3.04 1.71 -6.62
C MET A 77 2.49 0.27 -6.55
N PRO A 78 2.48 -0.53 -7.62
CA PRO A 78 1.95 -1.88 -7.57
C PRO A 78 2.77 -2.78 -6.64
N THR A 79 4.08 -2.60 -6.59
CA THR A 79 4.98 -3.39 -5.74
C THR A 79 4.64 -3.19 -4.26
N ILE A 80 4.56 -1.94 -3.79
CA ILE A 80 4.22 -1.66 -2.39
C ILE A 80 2.80 -2.10 -2.06
N ILE A 81 1.83 -1.89 -2.96
CA ILE A 81 0.46 -2.36 -2.74
C ILE A 81 0.43 -3.87 -2.53
N LEU A 82 1.17 -4.64 -3.32
CA LEU A 82 1.24 -6.10 -3.18
C LEU A 82 2.01 -6.52 -1.94
N VAL A 83 3.21 -5.98 -1.70
CA VAL A 83 4.06 -6.38 -0.58
C VAL A 83 3.44 -5.99 0.76
N SER A 84 2.86 -4.80 0.87
CA SER A 84 2.19 -4.36 2.10
C SER A 84 0.94 -5.19 2.46
N THR A 85 0.38 -5.99 1.55
CA THR A 85 -0.72 -6.90 1.89
C THR A 85 -0.30 -7.95 2.91
N ILE A 86 0.96 -8.36 2.90
CA ILE A 86 1.50 -9.38 3.79
C ILE A 86 1.37 -8.96 5.26
N ALA A 87 1.41 -7.66 5.54
CA ALA A 87 1.29 -7.12 6.88
C ALA A 87 -0.07 -7.40 7.56
N SER A 88 -1.13 -7.63 6.78
CA SER A 88 -2.48 -7.84 7.32
C SER A 88 -3.13 -9.12 6.76
N LEU A 89 -3.76 -9.92 7.63
CA LEU A 89 -4.55 -11.10 7.22
C LEU A 89 -5.66 -10.71 6.24
N THR A 90 -6.31 -9.58 6.47
CA THR A 90 -7.36 -9.05 5.60
C THR A 90 -6.83 -8.26 4.41
N GLY A 91 -5.50 -8.11 4.28
CA GLY A 91 -4.85 -7.33 3.22
C GLY A 91 -5.13 -7.85 1.80
N ALA A 92 -5.36 -9.16 1.67
CA ALA A 92 -5.81 -9.79 0.43
C ALA A 92 -6.73 -10.98 0.72
N GLY A 93 -7.72 -11.22 -0.13
CA GLY A 93 -8.63 -12.36 0.00
C GLY A 93 -7.93 -13.72 -0.04
N SER A 94 -6.81 -13.82 -0.75
CA SER A 94 -5.98 -15.03 -0.79
C SER A 94 -5.43 -15.45 0.58
N HIS A 95 -5.17 -14.51 1.48
CA HIS A 95 -4.70 -14.83 2.84
C HIS A 95 -5.78 -15.51 3.66
N LEU A 96 -7.03 -15.05 3.53
CA LEU A 96 -8.18 -15.67 4.20
C LEU A 96 -8.39 -17.10 3.71
N ILE A 97 -8.39 -17.30 2.38
CA ILE A 97 -8.51 -18.64 1.79
C ILE A 97 -7.37 -19.56 2.24
N ALA A 98 -6.13 -19.06 2.27
CA ALA A 98 -4.99 -19.85 2.73
C ALA A 98 -5.12 -20.22 4.22
N ASN A 99 -5.62 -19.31 5.05
CA ASN A 99 -5.86 -19.57 6.47
C ASN A 99 -6.97 -20.60 6.70
N ASP A 100 -8.06 -20.51 5.93
CA ASP A 100 -9.17 -21.48 5.98
C ASP A 100 -8.70 -22.88 5.57
N LEU A 101 -7.92 -23.00 4.47
CA LEU A 101 -7.33 -24.27 4.05
C LEU A 101 -6.36 -24.84 5.10
N LEU A 102 -5.56 -23.98 5.73
CA LEU A 102 -4.67 -24.38 6.81
C LEU A 102 -5.47 -24.97 8.00
N GLU A 103 -6.58 -24.34 8.36
CA GLU A 103 -7.46 -24.80 9.42
C GLU A 103 -8.11 -26.15 9.08
N GLU A 104 -8.55 -26.35 7.84
CA GLU A 104 -9.10 -27.64 7.38
C GLU A 104 -8.09 -28.79 7.55
N ILE A 105 -6.84 -28.56 7.15
CA ILE A 105 -5.79 -29.60 7.11
C ILE A 105 -5.19 -29.82 8.49
N THR A 106 -4.86 -28.77 9.22
CA THR A 106 -4.07 -28.86 10.46
C THR A 106 -4.90 -28.72 11.73
N LYS A 107 -6.17 -28.39 11.62
CA LYS A 107 -7.04 -28.01 12.74
C LYS A 107 -6.48 -26.85 13.58
N LYS A 108 -5.59 -26.04 12.98
CA LYS A 108 -5.00 -24.84 13.59
C LYS A 108 -5.35 -23.63 12.74
N HIS A 109 -5.88 -22.64 13.37
CA HIS A 109 -6.25 -21.36 12.79
C HIS A 109 -5.25 -20.30 13.23
N ILE A 110 -4.78 -19.48 12.30
CA ILE A 110 -3.94 -18.33 12.61
C ILE A 110 -4.85 -17.13 12.87
N SER A 111 -4.84 -16.64 14.10
CA SER A 111 -5.62 -15.46 14.47
C SER A 111 -5.07 -14.20 13.78
N PHE A 112 -5.93 -13.18 13.64
CA PHE A 112 -5.53 -11.89 13.08
C PHE A 112 -4.30 -11.30 13.80
N GLY A 113 -4.27 -11.38 15.14
CA GLY A 113 -3.15 -10.88 15.94
C GLY A 113 -1.84 -11.63 15.68
N GLN A 114 -1.90 -12.97 15.54
CA GLN A 114 -0.73 -13.77 15.17
C GLN A 114 -0.23 -13.43 13.76
N TRP A 115 -1.15 -13.25 12.81
CA TRP A 115 -0.78 -12.84 11.46
C TRP A 115 -0.08 -11.48 11.47
N VAL A 116 -0.61 -10.49 12.18
CA VAL A 116 0.00 -9.17 12.31
C VAL A 116 1.37 -9.25 12.97
N LEU A 117 1.52 -10.08 14.02
CA LEU A 117 2.79 -10.22 14.73
C LEU A 117 3.93 -10.73 13.82
N TYR A 118 3.62 -11.64 12.90
CA TYR A 118 4.61 -12.20 11.98
C TYR A 118 4.66 -11.48 10.64
N GLY A 119 3.51 -11.11 10.11
CA GLY A 119 3.38 -10.50 8.78
C GLY A 119 3.77 -9.02 8.73
N LEU A 120 3.47 -8.26 9.79
CA LEU A 120 3.77 -6.83 9.81
C LEU A 120 5.28 -6.53 9.75
N PRO A 121 6.14 -7.14 10.59
CA PRO A 121 7.58 -6.90 10.50
C PRO A 121 8.14 -7.28 9.14
N PHE A 122 7.74 -8.43 8.60
CA PHE A 122 8.18 -8.88 7.30
C PHE A 122 7.65 -7.99 6.16
N GLY A 123 6.36 -7.70 6.14
CA GLY A 123 5.74 -6.84 5.11
C GLY A 123 6.26 -5.41 5.15
N ALA A 124 6.52 -4.87 6.36
CA ALA A 124 7.14 -3.56 6.50
C ALA A 124 8.58 -3.57 5.96
N LEU A 125 9.43 -4.48 6.42
CA LEU A 125 10.81 -4.58 5.95
C LEU A 125 10.88 -4.75 4.42
N ALA A 126 10.13 -5.69 3.87
CA ALA A 126 10.08 -5.96 2.44
C ALA A 126 9.56 -4.78 1.61
N SER A 127 8.73 -3.91 2.20
CA SER A 127 8.22 -2.70 1.51
C SER A 127 9.25 -1.57 1.44
N TYR A 128 10.31 -1.63 2.25
CA TYR A 128 11.36 -0.61 2.30
C TYR A 128 12.66 -1.01 1.57
N ILE A 129 12.76 -2.25 1.12
CA ILE A 129 13.87 -2.77 0.29
C ILE A 129 13.62 -2.49 -1.17
#